data_49d2adbfe5f5a50775c04101c701d80e
#
_entry.id   49d2adbfe5f5a50775c04101c701d80e
#
_cell.length_a   1.000
_cell.length_b   1.000
_cell.length_c   1.000
_cell.angle_alpha   90.00
_cell.angle_beta   90.00
_cell.angle_gamma   90.00
#
_symmetry.space_group_name_H-M   'P 1'
#
loop_
_entity.id
_entity.type
_entity.pdbx_description
1 polymer ?
#
loop_
_entity_poly.entity_id
_entity_poly.type
_entity_poly.pdbx_seq_one_letter_code
_entity_poly.pdbx_strand_id
1 'polypeptide(L)'
;MSRLTIYLPEVHKEFFNKLNFIYVFLILLFFSHSLFASIVSDTTAPKYQQPDIHHYIEERKTCKAQNVHCQGAKFTTINITTPNEKGLSHNKYDEFTLKLGRGHNKVFFNNLMIDSPGFIGNPNLVDKAAMVILNEVTSNKKSELHGHLAVIGHKADVIIANPSGIYCNGCQFSNTDHVTLTTGIPTFRSGDLGGYYVTQGKIIISSNGLKHNDNSNVFLDLFSASLIINGEVRSGDVLTATGNNDIGIMPIKGSVDLKPIGDLSNSNKIDVVVDVTKLGGMYANKIFIYSKDGGIHNKGIIEAETMADLVSASFIKNNFGKIDSPKIRIRSSGDIDNIGGRIKSRRQGLSYNANDKFGIRIFGRNVNNSAGSIYINSGHISVGAVDSITNRDGIIKSIAVTGGADIKMKAKKVNNDNGYVITTQNIEIDATDLANNRGKIVSAFSHVDLHYKTLSTEDGIIHGGIEVKSEVKP
;
A
#
# COMPACT_ATOMS: atom_id res chain seq x y z
N MET A 1 31.48 -8.44 69.62
CA MET A 1 31.14 -8.02 68.28
C MET A 1 30.12 -6.91 68.40
N SER A 2 30.57 -5.65 68.36
CA SER A 2 29.79 -4.44 68.58
C SER A 2 29.11 -4.01 67.26
N ARG A 3 27.78 -3.86 67.24
CA ARG A 3 27.02 -3.27 66.15
C ARG A 3 27.23 -1.75 66.16
N LEU A 4 27.79 -1.24 65.09
CA LEU A 4 27.89 0.20 64.85
C LEU A 4 26.54 0.67 64.25
N THR A 5 25.78 1.44 65.03
CA THR A 5 24.54 2.08 64.55
C THR A 5 24.91 3.50 64.11
N ILE A 6 24.91 3.78 62.84
CA ILE A 6 25.14 5.11 62.28
C ILE A 6 23.82 5.86 62.30
N TYR A 7 23.71 6.88 63.16
CA TYR A 7 22.61 7.86 63.18
C TYR A 7 22.90 8.92 62.10
N LEU A 8 22.06 9.01 61.06
CA LEU A 8 22.05 10.13 60.11
C LEU A 8 21.11 11.22 60.63
N PRO A 9 21.52 12.48 60.67
CA PRO A 9 20.67 13.57 61.19
C PRO A 9 19.47 13.87 60.26
N GLU A 10 18.34 14.18 60.86
CA GLU A 10 17.05 14.43 60.19
C GLU A 10 17.08 15.49 59.07
N VAL A 11 18.07 16.38 59.10
CA VAL A 11 18.25 17.45 58.11
C VAL A 11 18.45 16.94 56.67
N HIS A 12 19.05 15.73 56.53
CA HIS A 12 19.24 15.12 55.19
C HIS A 12 17.97 14.54 54.58
N LYS A 13 16.98 14.15 55.37
CA LYS A 13 15.72 13.60 54.86
C LYS A 13 14.84 14.66 54.17
N GLU A 14 14.79 15.87 54.71
CA GLU A 14 14.03 16.98 54.07
C GLU A 14 14.69 17.46 52.77
N PHE A 15 16.02 17.46 52.73
CA PHE A 15 16.75 17.87 51.52
C PHE A 15 16.56 16.86 50.39
N PHE A 16 16.61 15.56 50.68
CA PHE A 16 16.34 14.51 49.69
C PHE A 16 14.89 14.49 49.21
N ASN A 17 13.92 14.76 50.08
CA ASN A 17 12.50 14.87 49.68
C ASN A 17 12.23 16.10 48.80
N LYS A 18 12.85 17.24 49.10
CA LYS A 18 12.76 18.43 48.22
C LYS A 18 13.45 18.23 46.87
N LEU A 19 14.61 17.59 46.88
CA LEU A 19 15.30 17.29 45.63
C LEU A 19 14.52 16.29 44.74
N ASN A 20 13.91 15.26 45.32
CA ASN A 20 13.05 14.31 44.61
C ASN A 20 11.77 14.99 44.08
N PHE A 21 11.20 15.93 44.85
CA PHE A 21 10.02 16.69 44.42
C PHE A 21 10.35 17.64 43.25
N ILE A 22 11.51 18.27 43.26
CA ILE A 22 12.01 19.11 42.16
C ILE A 22 12.34 18.26 40.95
N TYR A 23 12.92 17.08 41.11
CA TYR A 23 13.23 16.15 40.00
C TYR A 23 11.96 15.58 39.37
N VAL A 24 10.97 15.19 40.17
CA VAL A 24 9.65 14.73 39.68
C VAL A 24 8.89 15.89 39.02
N PHE A 25 8.99 17.10 39.55
CA PHE A 25 8.35 18.29 38.95
C PHE A 25 9.04 18.73 37.65
N LEU A 26 10.37 18.63 37.56
CA LEU A 26 11.14 18.82 36.32
C LEU A 26 10.83 17.72 35.29
N ILE A 27 10.71 16.46 35.69
CA ILE A 27 10.30 15.37 34.79
C ILE A 27 8.86 15.61 34.31
N LEU A 28 7.94 16.08 35.16
CA LEU A 28 6.57 16.39 34.74
C LEU A 28 6.48 17.63 33.82
N LEU A 29 7.42 18.59 33.93
CA LEU A 29 7.52 19.73 33.00
C LEU A 29 8.08 19.32 31.62
N PHE A 30 8.90 18.28 31.56
CA PHE A 30 9.39 17.75 30.27
C PHE A 30 8.37 16.84 29.55
N PHE A 31 7.30 16.38 30.24
CA PHE A 31 6.24 15.56 29.65
C PHE A 31 4.98 16.35 29.25
N SER A 32 4.98 17.67 29.31
CA SER A 32 3.96 18.48 28.66
C SER A 32 4.19 18.51 27.14
N HIS A 33 4.25 17.33 26.50
CA HIS A 33 4.17 17.25 25.06
C HIS A 33 2.77 17.73 24.68
N SER A 34 2.72 18.77 23.88
CA SER A 34 1.50 19.39 23.38
C SER A 34 0.55 18.33 22.83
N LEU A 35 -0.63 18.22 23.45
CA LEU A 35 -1.75 17.34 23.04
C LEU A 35 -2.44 17.81 21.75
N PHE A 36 -1.83 18.71 21.00
CA PHE A 36 -2.35 19.28 19.77
C PHE A 36 -1.63 18.68 18.55
N ALA A 37 -2.30 18.75 17.41
CA ALA A 37 -1.61 18.61 16.13
C ALA A 37 -0.43 19.59 16.11
N SER A 38 0.75 19.12 15.75
CA SER A 38 1.91 19.96 15.50
C SER A 38 1.96 20.22 14.00
N ILE A 39 1.23 21.25 13.58
CA ILE A 39 1.26 21.72 12.19
C ILE A 39 1.85 23.11 12.24
N VAL A 40 3.01 23.27 11.60
CA VAL A 40 3.80 24.51 11.62
C VAL A 40 4.15 24.88 10.19
N SER A 41 3.74 26.09 9.77
CA SER A 41 4.11 26.64 8.46
C SER A 41 5.62 26.84 8.37
N ASP A 42 6.21 26.58 7.22
CA ASP A 42 7.63 26.88 6.96
C ASP A 42 7.80 28.39 6.74
N THR A 43 8.32 29.07 7.76
CA THR A 43 8.53 30.51 7.72
C THR A 43 9.69 30.93 6.82
N THR A 44 10.51 29.96 6.37
CA THR A 44 11.61 30.23 5.43
C THR A 44 11.16 30.15 3.96
N ALA A 45 10.00 29.53 3.71
CA ALA A 45 9.40 29.48 2.39
C ALA A 45 8.89 30.86 1.93
N PRO A 46 8.72 31.08 0.62
CA PRO A 46 8.05 32.27 0.12
C PRO A 46 6.67 32.49 0.75
N LYS A 47 6.29 33.73 1.05
CA LYS A 47 5.02 34.03 1.77
C LYS A 47 3.79 33.41 1.10
N TYR A 48 3.75 33.36 -0.23
CA TYR A 48 2.68 32.77 -1.01
C TYR A 48 2.61 31.23 -0.92
N GLN A 49 3.53 30.58 -0.20
CA GLN A 49 3.52 29.14 0.10
C GLN A 49 3.39 28.88 1.61
N GLN A 50 3.18 29.91 2.42
CA GLN A 50 2.98 29.79 3.87
C GLN A 50 1.47 29.79 4.18
N PRO A 51 0.85 28.64 4.53
CA PRO A 51 -0.54 28.62 4.93
C PRO A 51 -0.74 29.22 6.31
N ASP A 52 -1.95 29.76 6.59
CA ASP A 52 -2.30 30.24 7.91
C ASP A 52 -2.96 29.13 8.73
N ILE A 53 -2.44 28.88 9.93
CA ILE A 53 -2.84 27.74 10.76
C ILE A 53 -3.55 28.25 12.02
N HIS A 54 -4.77 27.75 12.24
CA HIS A 54 -5.61 28.13 13.37
C HIS A 54 -6.02 26.89 14.18
N HIS A 55 -5.76 26.92 15.48
CA HIS A 55 -6.13 25.86 16.39
C HIS A 55 -7.36 26.24 17.20
N TYR A 56 -8.39 25.40 17.20
CA TYR A 56 -9.64 25.61 17.89
C TYR A 56 -9.89 24.53 18.94
N ILE A 57 -10.50 24.96 20.05
CA ILE A 57 -11.06 24.07 21.08
C ILE A 57 -12.55 24.38 21.13
N GLU A 58 -13.38 23.41 20.74
CA GLU A 58 -14.82 23.53 20.88
C GLU A 58 -15.22 23.41 22.35
N GLU A 59 -15.70 24.50 22.98
CA GLU A 59 -16.23 24.47 24.33
C GLU A 59 -17.62 23.81 24.32
N ARG A 60 -17.73 22.59 24.86
CA ARG A 60 -19.05 21.99 25.07
C ARG A 60 -19.80 22.69 26.20
N LYS A 61 -20.82 23.45 25.85
CA LYS A 61 -21.63 24.25 26.80
C LYS A 61 -22.42 23.42 27.81
N THR A 62 -22.64 22.12 27.68
CA THR A 62 -23.34 21.30 28.69
C THR A 62 -23.04 19.83 28.58
N CYS A 63 -22.27 19.30 29.51
CA CYS A 63 -22.30 17.84 29.82
C CYS A 63 -23.19 17.64 31.06
N LYS A 64 -24.39 17.12 30.86
CA LYS A 64 -25.36 16.79 31.93
C LYS A 64 -25.11 15.45 32.62
N ALA A 65 -23.94 14.85 32.49
CA ALA A 65 -23.59 13.61 33.17
C ALA A 65 -22.58 13.90 34.30
N GLN A 66 -22.93 13.44 35.48
CA GLN A 66 -22.15 13.57 36.70
C GLN A 66 -20.69 13.19 36.50
N ASN A 67 -19.78 14.13 36.82
CA ASN A 67 -18.35 13.91 37.02
C ASN A 67 -17.49 13.46 35.84
N VAL A 68 -17.87 13.69 34.60
CA VAL A 68 -16.98 13.45 33.44
C VAL A 68 -16.50 14.83 32.93
N HIS A 69 -15.17 15.04 32.94
CA HIS A 69 -14.56 16.20 32.29
C HIS A 69 -14.78 16.08 30.78
N CYS A 70 -15.75 16.81 30.25
CA CYS A 70 -16.00 16.92 28.83
C CYS A 70 -14.90 17.80 28.22
N GLN A 71 -13.88 17.18 27.67
CA GLN A 71 -12.95 17.89 26.79
C GLN A 71 -13.68 18.20 25.48
N GLY A 72 -13.73 19.44 25.05
CA GLY A 72 -14.23 19.85 23.76
C GLY A 72 -13.43 19.21 22.61
N ALA A 73 -14.06 19.07 21.46
CA ALA A 73 -13.36 18.61 20.27
C ALA A 73 -12.26 19.62 19.90
N LYS A 74 -11.06 19.11 19.64
CA LYS A 74 -9.94 19.92 19.17
C LYS A 74 -9.83 19.75 17.67
N PHE A 75 -9.73 20.84 16.93
CA PHE A 75 -9.50 20.79 15.49
C PHE A 75 -8.56 21.93 15.06
N THR A 76 -7.92 21.70 13.93
CA THR A 76 -7.03 22.68 13.30
C THR A 76 -7.62 23.04 11.94
N THR A 77 -7.76 24.32 11.66
CA THR A 77 -8.11 24.81 10.33
C THR A 77 -6.86 25.40 9.68
N ILE A 78 -6.61 25.00 8.46
CA ILE A 78 -5.52 25.50 7.62
C ILE A 78 -6.16 26.32 6.51
N ASN A 79 -6.01 27.63 6.54
CA ASN A 79 -6.29 28.45 5.38
C ASN A 79 -5.18 28.20 4.36
N ILE A 80 -5.50 27.39 3.36
CA ILE A 80 -4.56 27.07 2.30
C ILE A 80 -4.15 28.32 1.54
N THR A 81 -2.96 28.29 0.93
CA THR A 81 -2.44 29.39 0.14
C THR A 81 -3.24 29.60 -1.15
N THR A 82 -3.16 30.82 -1.70
CA THR A 82 -3.80 31.17 -2.98
C THR A 82 -3.41 30.15 -4.06
N PRO A 83 -4.39 29.52 -4.73
CA PRO A 83 -4.09 28.62 -5.84
C PRO A 83 -3.51 29.39 -7.04
N ASN A 84 -2.56 28.78 -7.72
CA ASN A 84 -2.06 29.30 -8.98
C ASN A 84 -3.13 29.25 -10.09
N GLU A 85 -2.80 29.72 -11.31
CA GLU A 85 -3.73 29.75 -12.46
C GLU A 85 -4.33 28.37 -12.77
N LYS A 86 -3.61 27.30 -12.47
CA LYS A 86 -4.03 25.90 -12.70
C LYS A 86 -4.73 25.25 -11.52
N GLY A 87 -5.00 26.03 -10.46
CA GLY A 87 -5.75 25.55 -9.28
C GLY A 87 -4.89 24.79 -8.26
N LEU A 88 -3.56 24.89 -8.32
CA LEU A 88 -2.68 24.28 -7.34
C LEU A 88 -2.42 25.25 -6.17
N SER A 89 -2.86 24.90 -4.96
CA SER A 89 -2.44 25.54 -3.70
C SER A 89 -1.23 24.78 -3.15
N HIS A 90 -0.07 25.43 -3.10
CA HIS A 90 1.19 24.85 -2.63
C HIS A 90 1.54 25.36 -1.25
N ASN A 91 1.36 24.52 -0.23
CA ASN A 91 1.52 24.84 1.19
C ASN A 91 2.77 24.16 1.72
N LYS A 92 3.67 24.94 2.32
CA LYS A 92 4.94 24.46 2.89
C LYS A 92 4.93 24.48 4.41
N TYR A 93 5.45 23.41 5.00
CA TYR A 93 5.43 23.20 6.44
C TYR A 93 6.83 22.82 6.95
N ASP A 94 7.18 23.33 8.14
CA ASP A 94 8.28 22.80 8.94
C ASP A 94 7.87 21.50 9.66
N GLU A 95 6.58 21.40 10.04
CA GLU A 95 6.04 20.17 10.67
C GLU A 95 4.58 19.97 10.28
N PHE A 96 4.24 18.74 9.92
CA PHE A 96 2.86 18.34 9.60
C PHE A 96 2.54 17.02 10.30
N THR A 97 2.06 17.14 11.56
CA THR A 97 1.81 15.98 12.43
C THR A 97 0.48 16.14 13.16
N LEU A 98 -0.37 15.10 13.07
CA LEU A 98 -1.60 14.94 13.85
C LEU A 98 -1.35 13.88 14.91
N LYS A 99 -1.20 14.24 16.18
CA LYS A 99 -0.98 13.30 17.28
C LYS A 99 -2.31 12.76 17.83
N LEU A 100 -2.29 11.51 18.29
CA LEU A 100 -3.39 10.95 19.07
C LEU A 100 -3.52 11.72 20.39
N GLY A 101 -4.61 12.50 20.54
CA GLY A 101 -4.99 13.13 21.80
C GLY A 101 -6.32 12.57 22.29
N ARG A 102 -6.65 12.77 23.59
CA ARG A 102 -8.02 12.55 24.09
C ARG A 102 -8.93 13.62 23.49
N GLY A 103 -9.56 13.31 22.38
CA GLY A 103 -10.39 14.19 21.56
C GLY A 103 -10.14 13.87 20.08
N HIS A 104 -11.15 14.03 19.24
CA HIS A 104 -11.00 13.74 17.83
C HIS A 104 -10.16 14.83 17.18
N ASN A 105 -8.89 14.53 16.89
CA ASN A 105 -8.01 15.42 16.13
C ASN A 105 -8.48 15.45 14.68
N LYS A 106 -9.01 16.62 14.28
CA LYS A 106 -9.42 16.88 12.90
C LYS A 106 -8.57 18.01 12.34
N VAL A 107 -8.18 17.88 11.10
CA VAL A 107 -7.57 18.95 10.32
C VAL A 107 -8.48 19.28 9.16
N PHE A 108 -8.77 20.54 9.01
CA PHE A 108 -9.59 21.08 7.94
C PHE A 108 -8.72 21.92 7.01
N PHE A 109 -8.59 21.50 5.75
CA PHE A 109 -8.06 22.33 4.68
C PHE A 109 -9.17 23.26 4.21
N ASN A 110 -9.07 24.54 4.55
CA ASN A 110 -10.09 25.52 4.23
C ASN A 110 -9.99 25.95 2.75
N ASN A 111 -10.82 25.32 1.92
CA ASN A 111 -11.02 25.63 0.50
C ASN A 111 -12.37 26.28 0.25
N LEU A 112 -12.84 27.11 1.20
CA LEU A 112 -14.12 27.78 1.20
C LEU A 112 -13.96 29.23 0.74
N MET A 113 -14.63 29.62 -0.33
CA MET A 113 -14.53 30.95 -0.93
C MET A 113 -15.29 32.02 -0.14
N ILE A 114 -16.38 31.64 0.52
CA ILE A 114 -17.28 32.53 1.29
C ILE A 114 -17.65 31.85 2.60
N ASP A 115 -18.07 32.65 3.56
CA ASP A 115 -18.52 32.13 4.85
C ASP A 115 -19.66 31.11 4.71
N SER A 116 -19.62 30.10 5.57
CA SER A 116 -20.62 29.04 5.65
C SER A 116 -20.94 28.75 7.13
N PRO A 117 -22.11 28.20 7.48
CA PRO A 117 -22.42 27.88 8.87
C PRO A 117 -21.30 27.05 9.54
N GLY A 118 -20.68 27.61 10.55
CA GLY A 118 -19.60 27.00 11.32
C GLY A 118 -18.18 27.18 10.79
N PHE A 119 -18.01 27.80 9.61
CA PHE A 119 -16.70 28.06 9.02
C PHE A 119 -16.62 29.43 8.35
N ILE A 120 -15.51 30.10 8.55
CA ILE A 120 -15.20 31.38 7.88
C ILE A 120 -14.49 31.05 6.58
N GLY A 121 -14.82 31.78 5.51
CA GLY A 121 -14.15 31.67 4.22
C GLY A 121 -12.65 31.90 4.35
N ASN A 122 -11.89 31.23 3.50
CA ASN A 122 -10.44 31.37 3.50
C ASN A 122 -10.04 32.72 2.84
N PRO A 123 -9.43 33.66 3.58
CA PRO A 123 -9.07 34.96 3.05
C PRO A 123 -8.00 34.90 1.95
N ASN A 124 -7.30 33.79 1.81
CA ASN A 124 -6.29 33.60 0.77
C ASN A 124 -6.92 33.19 -0.60
N LEU A 125 -8.22 32.86 -0.64
CA LEU A 125 -8.92 32.49 -1.86
C LEU A 125 -9.62 33.72 -2.46
N VAL A 126 -8.96 34.39 -3.39
CA VAL A 126 -9.48 35.64 -3.99
C VAL A 126 -10.46 35.34 -5.14
N ASP A 127 -10.01 34.57 -6.12
CA ASP A 127 -10.77 34.39 -7.37
C ASP A 127 -11.33 32.97 -7.54
N LYS A 128 -10.69 31.97 -6.92
CA LYS A 128 -11.06 30.55 -7.11
C LYS A 128 -10.62 29.67 -5.93
N ALA A 129 -11.33 28.58 -5.75
CA ALA A 129 -10.95 27.51 -4.88
C ALA A 129 -9.81 26.66 -5.50
N ALA A 130 -9.04 25.95 -4.66
CA ALA A 130 -8.04 25.01 -5.15
C ALA A 130 -8.67 23.75 -5.73
N MET A 131 -8.08 23.24 -6.80
CA MET A 131 -8.36 21.91 -7.35
C MET A 131 -7.42 20.86 -6.74
N VAL A 132 -6.19 21.27 -6.41
CA VAL A 132 -5.17 20.43 -5.77
C VAL A 132 -4.56 21.19 -4.59
N ILE A 133 -4.52 20.54 -3.44
CA ILE A 133 -3.90 21.04 -2.21
C ILE A 133 -2.64 20.23 -1.94
N LEU A 134 -1.50 20.78 -2.30
CA LEU A 134 -0.19 20.20 -2.04
C LEU A 134 0.33 20.68 -0.68
N ASN A 135 0.55 19.73 0.24
CA ASN A 135 1.14 19.96 1.55
C ASN A 135 2.54 19.34 1.54
N GLU A 136 3.56 20.17 1.44
CA GLU A 136 4.96 19.77 1.40
C GLU A 136 5.65 20.06 2.74
N VAL A 137 6.24 19.04 3.36
CA VAL A 137 7.11 19.21 4.54
C VAL A 137 8.55 19.37 4.06
N THR A 138 9.14 20.51 4.40
CA THR A 138 10.48 20.90 3.95
C THR A 138 11.60 20.58 4.93
N SER A 139 11.23 20.27 6.20
CA SER A 139 12.18 19.89 7.23
C SER A 139 12.49 18.37 7.21
N ASN A 140 13.35 17.94 8.14
CA ASN A 140 13.66 16.53 8.37
C ASN A 140 12.73 15.83 9.36
N LYS A 141 11.62 16.47 9.77
CA LYS A 141 10.62 15.87 10.67
C LYS A 141 9.69 14.96 9.88
N LYS A 142 9.42 13.76 10.42
CA LYS A 142 8.41 12.86 9.84
C LYS A 142 7.00 13.38 10.09
N SER A 143 6.07 13.03 9.21
CA SER A 143 4.64 13.25 9.42
C SER A 143 4.01 12.06 10.12
N GLU A 144 3.31 12.30 11.23
CA GLU A 144 2.48 11.32 11.92
C GLU A 144 1.01 11.70 11.73
N LEU A 145 0.25 10.86 11.07
CA LEU A 145 -1.15 11.12 10.74
C LEU A 145 -2.06 10.20 11.55
N HIS A 146 -2.62 10.74 12.63
CA HIS A 146 -3.54 10.06 13.52
C HIS A 146 -4.88 10.79 13.57
N GLY A 147 -5.74 10.61 12.60
CA GLY A 147 -7.04 11.26 12.63
C GLY A 147 -7.58 11.63 11.25
N HIS A 148 -8.49 12.60 11.25
CA HIS A 148 -9.28 12.95 10.09
C HIS A 148 -8.79 14.24 9.44
N LEU A 149 -8.46 14.16 8.16
CA LEU A 149 -8.10 15.28 7.30
C LEU A 149 -9.27 15.51 6.31
N ALA A 150 -9.83 16.70 6.29
CA ALA A 150 -10.99 17.01 5.47
C ALA A 150 -10.79 18.32 4.70
N VAL A 151 -11.24 18.36 3.47
CA VAL A 151 -11.36 19.63 2.73
C VAL A 151 -12.69 20.27 3.10
N ILE A 152 -12.69 21.56 3.46
CA ILE A 152 -13.92 22.34 3.67
C ILE A 152 -14.19 23.15 2.41
N GLY A 153 -15.46 23.23 2.01
CA GLY A 153 -15.86 23.97 0.83
C GLY A 153 -15.73 23.15 -0.44
N HIS A 154 -15.07 23.69 -1.44
CA HIS A 154 -14.86 23.00 -2.71
C HIS A 154 -13.97 21.79 -2.57
N LYS A 155 -14.39 20.67 -3.17
CA LYS A 155 -13.61 19.45 -3.22
C LYS A 155 -12.27 19.67 -3.92
N ALA A 156 -11.21 19.07 -3.40
CA ALA A 156 -9.87 19.15 -4.00
C ALA A 156 -9.10 17.84 -3.76
N ASP A 157 -8.17 17.53 -4.66
CA ASP A 157 -7.20 16.47 -4.47
C ASP A 157 -6.20 16.87 -3.36
N VAL A 158 -5.87 15.94 -2.45
CA VAL A 158 -5.01 16.23 -1.29
C VAL A 158 -3.71 15.45 -1.42
N ILE A 159 -2.60 16.18 -1.37
CA ILE A 159 -1.26 15.61 -1.43
C ILE A 159 -0.53 15.94 -0.13
N ILE A 160 0.08 14.91 0.49
CA ILE A 160 1.02 15.08 1.60
C ILE A 160 2.36 14.53 1.12
N ALA A 161 3.32 15.43 0.95
CA ALA A 161 4.68 15.12 0.51
C ALA A 161 5.65 15.35 1.67
N ASN A 162 6.32 14.28 2.13
CA ASN A 162 7.33 14.37 3.19
C ASN A 162 8.51 13.42 2.95
N PRO A 163 9.65 13.91 2.44
CA PRO A 163 10.83 13.08 2.19
C PRO A 163 11.37 12.36 3.41
N SER A 164 11.09 12.86 4.61
CA SER A 164 11.51 12.25 5.89
C SER A 164 10.66 11.06 6.31
N GLY A 165 9.47 10.87 5.67
CA GLY A 165 8.58 9.75 5.88
C GLY A 165 7.21 10.13 6.42
N ILE A 166 6.26 9.21 6.23
CA ILE A 166 4.86 9.34 6.64
C ILE A 166 4.45 8.12 7.44
N TYR A 167 3.90 8.34 8.63
CA TYR A 167 3.31 7.32 9.48
C TYR A 167 1.81 7.57 9.60
N CYS A 168 1.00 6.69 9.05
CA CYS A 168 -0.46 6.75 9.11
C CYS A 168 -0.96 5.69 10.09
N ASN A 169 -1.71 6.10 11.11
CA ASN A 169 -2.30 5.21 12.09
C ASN A 169 -3.75 5.60 12.39
N GLY A 170 -4.65 5.15 11.54
CA GLY A 170 -6.04 5.56 11.54
C GLY A 170 -6.26 6.89 10.84
N CYS A 171 -5.44 7.22 9.84
CA CYS A 171 -5.66 8.40 9.04
C CYS A 171 -6.87 8.22 8.11
N GLN A 172 -7.67 9.27 8.01
CA GLN A 172 -8.90 9.31 7.23
C GLN A 172 -8.93 10.60 6.41
N PHE A 173 -9.52 10.52 5.22
CA PHE A 173 -9.67 11.68 4.34
C PHE A 173 -11.13 11.84 3.91
N SER A 174 -11.59 13.08 3.73
CA SER A 174 -12.93 13.34 3.22
C SER A 174 -13.01 14.63 2.39
N ASN A 175 -14.05 14.69 1.54
CA ASN A 175 -14.28 15.73 0.55
C ASN A 175 -13.10 15.89 -0.41
N THR A 176 -12.54 14.73 -0.84
CA THR A 176 -11.47 14.62 -1.83
C THR A 176 -11.73 13.41 -2.72
N ASP A 177 -11.35 13.48 -3.99
CA ASP A 177 -11.45 12.36 -4.93
C ASP A 177 -10.10 11.65 -5.13
N HIS A 178 -9.01 12.27 -4.69
CA HIS A 178 -7.68 11.73 -4.84
C HIS A 178 -6.80 12.12 -3.65
N VAL A 179 -6.16 11.14 -3.05
CA VAL A 179 -5.18 11.34 -1.98
C VAL A 179 -3.84 10.78 -2.44
N THR A 180 -2.81 11.59 -2.35
CA THR A 180 -1.43 11.14 -2.56
C THR A 180 -0.63 11.28 -1.27
N LEU A 181 -0.08 10.18 -0.76
CA LEU A 181 0.94 10.19 0.28
C LEU A 181 2.27 9.86 -0.39
N THR A 182 3.23 10.77 -0.29
CA THR A 182 4.53 10.56 -0.95
C THR A 182 5.71 10.96 -0.09
N THR A 183 6.81 10.21 -0.21
CA THR A 183 8.12 10.62 0.29
C THR A 183 8.98 11.29 -0.80
N GLY A 184 8.38 11.52 -1.98
CA GLY A 184 9.03 12.23 -3.06
C GLY A 184 8.96 13.75 -2.86
N ILE A 185 10.01 14.41 -3.33
CA ILE A 185 10.03 15.87 -3.48
C ILE A 185 9.18 16.22 -4.69
N PRO A 186 8.17 17.12 -4.57
CA PRO A 186 7.36 17.53 -5.70
C PRO A 186 8.21 18.19 -6.80
N THR A 187 7.94 17.83 -8.06
CA THR A 187 8.57 18.42 -9.23
C THR A 187 7.55 19.18 -10.06
N PHE A 188 7.95 20.27 -10.68
CA PHE A 188 7.03 21.16 -11.38
C PHE A 188 7.41 21.32 -12.84
N ARG A 189 6.41 21.45 -13.73
CA ARG A 189 6.56 21.76 -15.14
C ARG A 189 5.61 22.89 -15.53
N SER A 190 6.14 24.03 -15.95
CA SER A 190 5.32 25.20 -16.34
C SER A 190 4.25 25.58 -15.29
N GLY A 191 4.62 25.53 -14.00
CA GLY A 191 3.72 25.87 -12.89
C GLY A 191 2.76 24.74 -12.44
N ASP A 192 2.70 23.63 -13.18
CA ASP A 192 1.94 22.44 -12.77
C ASP A 192 2.79 21.48 -11.95
N LEU A 193 2.14 20.72 -11.08
CA LEU A 193 2.74 19.56 -10.47
C LEU A 193 3.01 18.50 -11.55
N GLY A 194 4.31 18.31 -11.86
CA GLY A 194 4.77 17.37 -12.89
C GLY A 194 5.01 15.96 -12.38
N GLY A 195 5.24 15.81 -11.07
CA GLY A 195 5.56 14.52 -10.48
C GLY A 195 6.26 14.59 -9.13
N TYR A 196 6.97 13.51 -8.80
CA TYR A 196 7.69 13.37 -7.54
C TYR A 196 9.04 12.69 -7.73
N TYR A 197 10.06 13.24 -7.11
CA TYR A 197 11.40 12.68 -7.09
C TYR A 197 11.61 11.90 -5.78
N VAL A 198 11.46 10.58 -5.82
CA VAL A 198 11.54 9.68 -4.65
C VAL A 198 12.94 9.09 -4.56
N THR A 199 13.67 9.38 -3.48
CA THR A 199 15.01 8.83 -3.23
C THR A 199 15.15 8.23 -1.83
N GLN A 200 14.20 8.55 -0.94
CA GLN A 200 14.29 8.14 0.46
C GLN A 200 12.89 8.10 1.12
N GLY A 201 12.89 7.78 2.38
CA GLY A 201 11.69 7.82 3.24
C GLY A 201 10.83 6.58 3.13
N LYS A 202 10.02 6.39 4.17
CA LYS A 202 9.08 5.25 4.28
C LYS A 202 7.68 5.76 4.51
N ILE A 203 6.70 5.11 3.88
CA ILE A 203 5.31 5.19 4.28
C ILE A 203 4.99 3.96 5.12
N ILE A 204 4.46 4.17 6.32
CA ILE A 204 4.04 3.09 7.22
C ILE A 204 2.55 3.27 7.52
N ILE A 205 1.74 2.31 7.08
CA ILE A 205 0.33 2.21 7.48
C ILE A 205 0.26 1.27 8.68
N SER A 206 0.01 1.82 9.86
CA SER A 206 0.01 1.08 11.11
C SER A 206 -1.34 0.38 11.39
N SER A 207 -1.48 -0.25 12.53
CA SER A 207 -2.58 -1.18 12.87
C SER A 207 -3.99 -0.59 12.72
N ASN A 208 -4.18 0.72 12.94
CA ASN A 208 -5.48 1.36 12.76
C ASN A 208 -5.81 1.66 11.28
N GLY A 209 -4.85 1.44 10.38
CA GLY A 209 -5.05 1.51 8.93
C GLY A 209 -5.21 2.90 8.35
N LEU A 210 -5.59 2.92 7.07
CA LEU A 210 -6.00 4.08 6.29
C LEU A 210 -7.36 3.79 5.68
N LYS A 211 -8.35 4.65 5.94
CA LYS A 211 -9.72 4.47 5.46
C LYS A 211 -10.27 5.80 4.95
N HIS A 212 -11.06 5.75 3.89
CA HIS A 212 -11.88 6.88 3.46
C HIS A 212 -13.28 6.73 4.06
N ASN A 213 -13.84 7.84 4.59
CA ASN A 213 -15.13 7.81 5.28
C ASN A 213 -16.32 7.55 4.36
N ASP A 214 -16.17 7.84 3.08
CA ASP A 214 -17.21 7.66 2.08
C ASP A 214 -16.91 6.40 1.28
N ASN A 215 -17.92 5.62 0.94
CA ASN A 215 -17.85 4.51 -0.04
C ASN A 215 -17.48 5.01 -1.45
N SER A 216 -16.74 6.09 -1.51
CA SER A 216 -16.41 6.83 -2.70
C SER A 216 -15.25 6.18 -3.44
N ASN A 217 -15.27 6.30 -4.74
CA ASN A 217 -14.21 5.93 -5.66
C ASN A 217 -12.96 6.82 -5.50
N VAL A 218 -12.47 7.01 -4.27
CA VAL A 218 -11.27 7.80 -4.00
C VAL A 218 -10.06 7.06 -4.52
N PHE A 219 -9.23 7.74 -5.31
CA PHE A 219 -7.91 7.24 -5.69
C PHE A 219 -6.92 7.46 -4.55
N LEU A 220 -6.12 6.45 -4.26
CA LEU A 220 -5.04 6.53 -3.28
C LEU A 220 -3.71 6.19 -3.93
N ASP A 221 -2.81 7.16 -3.94
CA ASP A 221 -1.44 6.98 -4.37
C ASP A 221 -0.51 6.89 -3.15
N LEU A 222 0.36 5.87 -3.15
CA LEU A 222 1.39 5.66 -2.13
C LEU A 222 2.76 5.58 -2.82
N PHE A 223 3.50 6.69 -2.84
CA PHE A 223 4.78 6.80 -3.53
C PHE A 223 5.92 6.99 -2.53
N SER A 224 6.80 6.02 -2.40
CA SER A 224 7.87 6.07 -1.40
C SER A 224 9.05 5.17 -1.74
N ALA A 225 10.20 5.41 -1.13
CA ALA A 225 11.30 4.47 -1.27
C ALA A 225 10.98 3.11 -0.64
N SER A 226 10.14 3.08 0.42
CA SER A 226 9.67 1.84 1.04
C SER A 226 8.26 2.01 1.62
N LEU A 227 7.41 0.97 1.50
CA LEU A 227 6.04 0.94 1.99
C LEU A 227 5.85 -0.28 2.91
N ILE A 228 5.35 -0.03 4.12
CA ILE A 228 5.01 -1.08 5.09
C ILE A 228 3.54 -0.97 5.45
N ILE A 229 2.79 -2.05 5.30
CA ILE A 229 1.35 -2.12 5.58
C ILE A 229 1.11 -3.11 6.72
N ASN A 230 0.92 -2.59 7.93
CA ASN A 230 0.62 -3.36 9.14
C ASN A 230 -0.87 -3.36 9.51
N GLY A 231 -1.68 -2.50 8.87
CA GLY A 231 -3.11 -2.39 9.06
C GLY A 231 -3.85 -2.44 7.74
N GLU A 232 -5.14 -2.15 7.77
CA GLU A 232 -5.98 -2.15 6.57
C GLU A 232 -5.85 -0.84 5.79
N VAL A 233 -5.65 -0.95 4.48
CA VAL A 233 -5.82 0.13 3.51
C VAL A 233 -7.11 -0.11 2.75
N ARG A 234 -8.07 0.82 2.86
CA ARG A 234 -9.34 0.77 2.12
C ARG A 234 -9.53 2.04 1.29
N SER A 235 -9.68 1.86 -0.02
CA SER A 235 -9.86 2.96 -0.98
C SER A 235 -10.63 2.50 -2.21
N GLY A 236 -11.00 3.40 -3.09
CA GLY A 236 -11.57 3.06 -4.40
C GLY A 236 -10.54 2.32 -5.26
N ASP A 237 -9.53 3.02 -5.75
CA ASP A 237 -8.37 2.43 -6.43
C ASP A 237 -7.10 2.74 -5.63
N VAL A 238 -6.14 1.81 -5.62
CA VAL A 238 -4.83 2.01 -4.95
C VAL A 238 -3.72 1.82 -5.98
N LEU A 239 -2.86 2.84 -6.09
CA LEU A 239 -1.63 2.79 -6.86
C LEU A 239 -0.43 2.96 -5.93
N THR A 240 0.50 2.04 -5.97
CA THR A 240 1.76 2.18 -5.25
C THR A 240 2.94 2.19 -6.23
N ALA A 241 3.88 3.11 -6.00
CA ALA A 241 5.17 3.10 -6.68
C ALA A 241 6.27 3.20 -5.63
N THR A 242 7.11 2.17 -5.56
CA THR A 242 8.15 2.08 -4.53
C THR A 242 9.53 1.90 -5.12
N GLY A 243 10.53 2.27 -4.31
CA GLY A 243 11.92 2.35 -4.70
C GLY A 243 12.31 3.76 -5.14
N ASN A 244 13.55 3.92 -5.57
CA ASN A 244 14.09 5.19 -6.07
C ASN A 244 13.55 5.46 -7.47
N ASN A 245 12.67 6.45 -7.60
CA ASN A 245 11.96 6.73 -8.84
C ASN A 245 11.79 8.24 -9.07
N ASP A 246 11.91 8.66 -10.32
CA ASP A 246 11.30 9.87 -10.85
C ASP A 246 9.90 9.49 -11.35
N ILE A 247 8.88 9.94 -10.65
CA ILE A 247 7.47 9.60 -10.91
C ILE A 247 6.82 10.76 -11.62
N GLY A 248 6.55 10.61 -12.91
CA GLY A 248 5.78 11.57 -13.70
C GLY A 248 4.26 11.34 -13.54
N ILE A 249 3.51 12.39 -13.24
CA ILE A 249 2.04 12.34 -13.24
C ILE A 249 1.56 12.38 -14.69
N MET A 250 0.73 11.41 -15.05
CA MET A 250 0.10 11.33 -16.37
C MET A 250 -1.29 12.00 -16.35
N PRO A 251 -1.78 12.52 -17.49
CA PRO A 251 -3.10 13.15 -17.56
C PRO A 251 -4.26 12.21 -17.19
N ILE A 252 -4.06 10.89 -17.31
CA ILE A 252 -5.06 9.87 -16.96
C ILE A 252 -4.92 9.54 -15.47
N LYS A 253 -5.96 9.78 -14.67
CA LYS A 253 -5.99 9.43 -13.24
C LYS A 253 -5.61 7.96 -13.02
N GLY A 254 -4.76 7.70 -12.02
CA GLY A 254 -4.27 6.35 -11.72
C GLY A 254 -3.21 5.83 -12.68
N SER A 255 -2.59 6.71 -13.47
CA SER A 255 -1.50 6.37 -14.38
C SER A 255 -0.28 7.25 -14.09
N VAL A 256 0.88 6.63 -14.00
CA VAL A 256 2.17 7.30 -13.74
C VAL A 256 3.25 6.80 -14.69
N ASP A 257 4.17 7.69 -15.05
CA ASP A 257 5.41 7.33 -15.72
C ASP A 257 6.50 7.13 -14.67
N LEU A 258 7.05 5.92 -14.60
CA LEU A 258 8.04 5.53 -13.59
C LEU A 258 9.41 5.41 -14.23
N LYS A 259 10.31 6.31 -13.88
CA LYS A 259 11.71 6.25 -14.29
C LYS A 259 12.58 5.94 -13.07
N PRO A 260 13.25 4.78 -13.04
CA PRO A 260 14.20 4.46 -11.98
C PRO A 260 15.32 5.49 -11.91
N ILE A 261 15.72 5.86 -10.69
CA ILE A 261 16.87 6.75 -10.45
C ILE A 261 18.07 5.88 -10.12
N GLY A 262 19.18 6.10 -10.83
CA GLY A 262 20.43 5.38 -10.64
C GLY A 262 20.56 4.11 -11.50
N ASP A 263 21.73 3.50 -11.42
CA ASP A 263 22.07 2.29 -12.18
C ASP A 263 21.54 1.06 -11.44
N LEU A 264 20.51 0.42 -12.01
CA LEU A 264 19.91 -0.80 -11.48
C LEU A 264 20.87 -2.00 -11.54
N SER A 265 21.97 -1.91 -12.33
CA SER A 265 22.93 -3.00 -12.51
C SER A 265 23.76 -3.30 -11.26
N ASN A 266 23.87 -2.36 -10.33
CA ASN A 266 24.61 -2.51 -9.07
C ASN A 266 23.74 -2.76 -7.83
N SER A 267 22.43 -2.91 -7.98
CA SER A 267 21.53 -3.19 -6.86
C SER A 267 21.53 -4.68 -6.49
N ASN A 268 22.64 -5.18 -5.97
CA ASN A 268 22.66 -6.44 -5.21
C ASN A 268 21.89 -6.35 -3.88
N LYS A 269 21.15 -5.26 -3.65
CA LYS A 269 20.28 -5.10 -2.49
C LYS A 269 18.94 -5.80 -2.77
N ILE A 270 18.84 -7.01 -2.29
CA ILE A 270 17.58 -7.77 -2.17
C ILE A 270 16.77 -7.17 -1.02
N ASP A 271 16.41 -5.89 -1.12
CA ASP A 271 15.62 -5.25 -0.09
C ASP A 271 14.13 -5.39 -0.42
N VAL A 272 13.34 -5.68 0.61
CA VAL A 272 11.88 -5.61 0.52
C VAL A 272 11.49 -4.13 0.58
N VAL A 273 10.91 -3.63 -0.50
CA VAL A 273 10.44 -2.24 -0.56
C VAL A 273 8.92 -2.10 -0.40
N VAL A 274 8.17 -3.20 -0.62
CA VAL A 274 6.75 -3.31 -0.24
C VAL A 274 6.59 -4.50 0.69
N ASP A 275 6.15 -4.27 1.92
CA ASP A 275 5.87 -5.32 2.91
C ASP A 275 4.42 -5.21 3.41
N VAL A 276 3.56 -6.09 2.92
CA VAL A 276 2.21 -6.29 3.49
C VAL A 276 2.36 -7.38 4.55
N THR A 277 2.39 -6.96 5.80
CA THR A 277 2.64 -7.87 6.93
C THR A 277 1.44 -8.80 7.19
N LYS A 278 1.59 -9.78 8.05
CA LYS A 278 0.53 -10.76 8.37
C LYS A 278 -0.80 -10.11 8.83
N LEU A 279 -0.73 -8.95 9.48
CA LEU A 279 -1.89 -8.19 9.93
C LEU A 279 -2.32 -7.12 8.93
N GLY A 280 -1.51 -6.86 7.90
CA GLY A 280 -1.78 -5.88 6.86
C GLY A 280 -2.77 -6.39 5.83
N GLY A 281 -3.49 -5.46 5.21
CA GLY A 281 -4.37 -5.77 4.09
C GLY A 281 -4.62 -4.56 3.19
N MET A 282 -4.76 -4.80 1.90
CA MET A 282 -5.14 -3.81 0.89
C MET A 282 -6.48 -4.24 0.28
N TYR A 283 -7.47 -3.36 0.35
CA TYR A 283 -8.82 -3.60 -0.15
C TYR A 283 -9.24 -2.44 -1.03
N ALA A 284 -9.43 -2.68 -2.32
CA ALA A 284 -9.76 -1.65 -3.28
C ALA A 284 -10.50 -2.21 -4.49
N ASN A 285 -11.03 -1.33 -5.36
CA ASN A 285 -11.56 -1.73 -6.65
C ASN A 285 -10.42 -2.22 -7.56
N LYS A 286 -9.31 -1.45 -7.65
CA LYS A 286 -8.07 -1.87 -8.33
C LYS A 286 -6.88 -1.67 -7.42
N ILE A 287 -5.94 -2.58 -7.50
CA ILE A 287 -4.66 -2.49 -6.77
C ILE A 287 -3.52 -2.66 -7.76
N PHE A 288 -2.69 -1.61 -7.87
CA PHE A 288 -1.47 -1.62 -8.65
C PHE A 288 -0.27 -1.45 -7.72
N ILE A 289 0.65 -2.40 -7.73
CA ILE A 289 1.87 -2.36 -6.93
C ILE A 289 3.07 -2.45 -7.88
N TYR A 290 3.79 -1.35 -7.99
CA TYR A 290 5.00 -1.27 -8.82
C TYR A 290 6.23 -1.01 -7.96
N SER A 291 7.19 -1.93 -8.03
CA SER A 291 8.48 -1.81 -7.37
C SER A 291 9.60 -1.86 -8.42
N LYS A 292 10.41 -0.81 -8.50
CA LYS A 292 11.44 -0.67 -9.53
C LYS A 292 12.83 -1.06 -9.09
N ASP A 293 13.12 -1.09 -7.79
CA ASP A 293 14.47 -1.40 -7.27
C ASP A 293 14.48 -2.37 -6.07
N GLY A 294 13.35 -3.05 -5.81
CA GLY A 294 13.28 -4.00 -4.71
C GLY A 294 12.12 -4.98 -4.83
N GLY A 295 11.96 -5.84 -3.85
CA GLY A 295 10.98 -6.91 -3.82
C GLY A 295 9.65 -6.51 -3.17
N ILE A 296 8.61 -7.23 -3.55
CA ILE A 296 7.29 -7.18 -2.93
C ILE A 296 7.13 -8.41 -2.03
N HIS A 297 6.79 -8.20 -0.77
CA HIS A 297 6.50 -9.25 0.18
C HIS A 297 5.06 -9.11 0.67
N ASN A 298 4.23 -10.11 0.43
CA ASN A 298 2.87 -10.20 0.94
C ASN A 298 2.73 -11.40 1.87
N LYS A 299 2.50 -11.14 3.14
CA LYS A 299 2.10 -12.12 4.16
C LYS A 299 0.66 -11.91 4.63
N GLY A 300 0.06 -10.81 4.20
CA GLY A 300 -1.30 -10.39 4.53
C GLY A 300 -2.29 -10.68 3.39
N ILE A 301 -3.15 -9.69 3.12
CA ILE A 301 -4.22 -9.79 2.13
C ILE A 301 -4.08 -8.67 1.11
N ILE A 302 -4.14 -9.01 -0.17
CA ILE A 302 -4.33 -8.10 -1.29
C ILE A 302 -5.64 -8.51 -1.97
N GLU A 303 -6.67 -7.72 -1.81
CA GLU A 303 -8.01 -8.01 -2.32
C GLU A 303 -8.52 -6.86 -3.18
N ALA A 304 -8.71 -7.13 -4.47
CA ALA A 304 -9.24 -6.15 -5.41
C ALA A 304 -10.55 -6.62 -6.03
N GLU A 305 -11.51 -5.69 -6.20
CA GLU A 305 -12.84 -6.01 -6.77
C GLU A 305 -12.77 -6.28 -8.27
N THR A 306 -11.81 -5.68 -8.99
CA THR A 306 -11.70 -5.86 -10.44
C THR A 306 -10.34 -6.36 -10.88
N MET A 307 -9.24 -5.81 -10.34
CA MET A 307 -7.88 -6.14 -10.80
C MET A 307 -6.82 -5.93 -9.72
N ALA A 308 -5.93 -6.92 -9.59
CA ALA A 308 -4.66 -6.81 -8.88
C ALA A 308 -3.49 -6.99 -9.88
N ASP A 309 -2.62 -5.98 -9.97
CA ASP A 309 -1.43 -6.00 -10.84
C ASP A 309 -0.17 -5.72 -10.01
N LEU A 310 0.68 -6.72 -9.85
CA LEU A 310 1.91 -6.64 -9.08
C LEU A 310 3.11 -6.77 -10.01
N VAL A 311 3.98 -5.79 -9.99
CA VAL A 311 5.19 -5.75 -10.82
C VAL A 311 6.41 -5.44 -9.96
N SER A 312 7.43 -6.27 -10.04
CA SER A 312 8.69 -6.04 -9.33
C SER A 312 9.89 -6.21 -10.27
N ALA A 313 10.87 -5.33 -10.14
CA ALA A 313 12.16 -5.49 -10.80
C ALA A 313 13.08 -6.52 -10.10
N SER A 314 12.72 -6.98 -8.90
CA SER A 314 13.52 -7.91 -8.10
C SER A 314 12.78 -9.24 -7.89
N PHE A 315 11.95 -9.36 -6.88
CA PHE A 315 11.18 -10.58 -6.57
C PHE A 315 9.78 -10.26 -6.06
N ILE A 316 8.89 -11.27 -6.09
CA ILE A 316 7.57 -11.20 -5.45
C ILE A 316 7.39 -12.43 -4.58
N LYS A 317 7.16 -12.24 -3.28
CA LYS A 317 6.88 -13.31 -2.33
C LYS A 317 5.48 -13.16 -1.75
N ASN A 318 4.61 -14.14 -2.03
CA ASN A 318 3.27 -14.27 -1.47
C ASN A 318 3.22 -15.47 -0.49
N ASN A 319 4.30 -15.65 0.30
CA ASN A 319 4.42 -16.80 1.18
C ASN A 319 3.43 -16.69 2.34
N PHE A 320 2.49 -17.65 2.40
CA PHE A 320 1.34 -17.68 3.32
C PHE A 320 0.38 -16.47 3.18
N GLY A 321 0.62 -15.58 2.21
CA GLY A 321 -0.23 -14.44 1.90
C GLY A 321 -1.42 -14.81 1.00
N LYS A 322 -2.35 -13.87 0.84
CA LYS A 322 -3.51 -14.02 -0.04
C LYS A 322 -3.55 -12.89 -1.07
N ILE A 323 -3.74 -13.26 -2.33
CA ILE A 323 -4.05 -12.34 -3.43
C ILE A 323 -5.39 -12.80 -4.02
N ASP A 324 -6.39 -11.95 -3.98
CA ASP A 324 -7.76 -12.26 -4.40
C ASP A 324 -8.32 -11.14 -5.28
N SER A 325 -8.67 -11.45 -6.53
CA SER A 325 -9.25 -10.49 -7.47
C SER A 325 -9.82 -11.23 -8.69
N PRO A 326 -10.83 -10.70 -9.37
CA PRO A 326 -11.28 -11.28 -10.66
C PRO A 326 -10.18 -11.38 -11.71
N LYS A 327 -9.26 -10.41 -11.75
CA LYS A 327 -8.13 -10.39 -12.67
C LYS A 327 -6.84 -10.17 -11.91
N ILE A 328 -5.88 -11.08 -12.10
CA ILE A 328 -4.60 -11.06 -11.40
C ILE A 328 -3.45 -11.10 -12.41
N ARG A 329 -2.56 -10.13 -12.32
CA ARG A 329 -1.28 -10.14 -13.04
C ARG A 329 -0.14 -10.01 -12.03
N ILE A 330 0.83 -10.90 -12.12
CA ILE A 330 2.02 -10.90 -11.26
C ILE A 330 3.23 -11.04 -12.17
N ARG A 331 4.11 -10.06 -12.16
CA ARG A 331 5.31 -10.06 -13.01
C ARG A 331 6.54 -9.65 -12.21
N SER A 332 7.60 -10.42 -12.35
CA SER A 332 8.89 -10.12 -11.74
C SER A 332 10.04 -10.36 -12.69
N SER A 333 11.08 -9.53 -12.64
CA SER A 333 12.34 -9.82 -13.31
C SER A 333 13.12 -10.94 -12.61
N GLY A 334 12.88 -11.14 -11.32
CA GLY A 334 13.41 -12.23 -10.51
C GLY A 334 12.36 -13.29 -10.19
N ASP A 335 12.49 -13.89 -9.04
CA ASP A 335 11.68 -15.03 -8.62
C ASP A 335 10.31 -14.61 -8.10
N ILE A 336 9.33 -15.50 -8.28
CA ILE A 336 7.99 -15.39 -7.71
C ILE A 336 7.73 -16.61 -6.83
N ASP A 337 7.56 -16.37 -5.52
CA ASP A 337 7.26 -17.41 -4.54
C ASP A 337 5.81 -17.26 -4.06
N ASN A 338 5.03 -18.33 -4.18
CA ASN A 338 3.70 -18.50 -3.58
C ASN A 338 3.70 -19.71 -2.63
N ILE A 339 4.77 -19.86 -1.83
CA ILE A 339 4.95 -21.02 -0.94
C ILE A 339 3.92 -20.97 0.19
N GLY A 340 3.04 -21.98 0.24
CA GLY A 340 1.92 -22.01 1.18
C GLY A 340 0.94 -20.84 1.02
N GLY A 341 1.12 -20.01 0.00
CA GLY A 341 0.29 -18.84 -0.29
C GLY A 341 -0.93 -19.17 -1.17
N ARG A 342 -1.82 -18.21 -1.29
CA ARG A 342 -3.04 -18.35 -2.09
C ARG A 342 -3.17 -17.20 -3.08
N ILE A 343 -3.28 -17.56 -4.36
CA ILE A 343 -3.63 -16.66 -5.46
C ILE A 343 -4.96 -17.15 -6.03
N LYS A 344 -6.04 -16.39 -5.81
CA LYS A 344 -7.40 -16.79 -6.21
C LYS A 344 -8.03 -15.74 -7.09
N SER A 345 -8.50 -16.16 -8.28
CA SER A 345 -9.39 -15.31 -9.06
C SER A 345 -10.86 -15.61 -8.74
N ARG A 346 -11.60 -14.55 -8.39
CA ARG A 346 -13.05 -14.58 -8.10
C ARG A 346 -13.92 -14.39 -9.34
N ARG A 347 -13.35 -14.48 -10.53
CA ARG A 347 -14.11 -14.28 -11.77
C ARG A 347 -15.32 -15.21 -11.79
N GLN A 348 -16.52 -14.63 -11.92
CA GLN A 348 -17.78 -15.32 -12.09
C GLN A 348 -18.38 -14.96 -13.45
N GLY A 349 -18.84 -15.97 -14.22
CA GLY A 349 -19.67 -15.79 -15.40
C GLY A 349 -18.94 -15.41 -16.69
N LEU A 350 -19.72 -15.48 -17.76
CA LEU A 350 -19.33 -15.33 -19.18
C LEU A 350 -19.26 -13.86 -19.62
N SER A 351 -18.54 -12.98 -18.97
CA SER A 351 -18.15 -11.76 -19.67
C SER A 351 -16.98 -12.10 -20.62
N TYR A 352 -17.32 -12.69 -21.74
CA TYR A 352 -16.40 -13.09 -22.77
C TYR A 352 -16.03 -11.88 -23.63
N ASN A 353 -15.11 -11.08 -23.16
CA ASN A 353 -14.37 -10.22 -24.08
C ASN A 353 -13.23 -11.06 -24.65
N ALA A 354 -13.34 -11.42 -25.93
CA ALA A 354 -12.40 -12.33 -26.61
C ALA A 354 -10.92 -11.92 -26.49
N ASN A 355 -10.64 -10.67 -26.18
CA ASN A 355 -9.29 -10.14 -26.03
C ASN A 355 -8.71 -10.29 -24.60
N ASP A 356 -9.49 -10.69 -23.59
CA ASP A 356 -9.06 -10.77 -22.20
C ASP A 356 -9.40 -12.13 -21.57
N LYS A 357 -8.85 -13.18 -22.14
CA LYS A 357 -9.12 -14.58 -21.76
C LYS A 357 -8.56 -14.98 -20.39
N PHE A 358 -7.52 -14.30 -19.89
CA PHE A 358 -6.81 -14.73 -18.70
C PHE A 358 -7.32 -14.08 -17.42
N GLY A 359 -7.73 -14.88 -16.45
CA GLY A 359 -8.01 -14.43 -15.09
C GLY A 359 -6.74 -14.31 -14.25
N ILE A 360 -5.78 -15.23 -14.43
CA ILE A 360 -4.50 -15.23 -13.71
C ILE A 360 -3.36 -15.31 -14.70
N ARG A 361 -2.42 -14.36 -14.63
CA ARG A 361 -1.14 -14.39 -15.36
C ARG A 361 0.01 -14.17 -14.39
N ILE A 362 0.96 -15.10 -14.40
CA ILE A 362 2.16 -15.06 -13.57
C ILE A 362 3.37 -15.24 -14.48
N PHE A 363 4.38 -14.36 -14.37
CA PHE A 363 5.63 -14.48 -15.12
C PHE A 363 6.82 -13.99 -14.30
N GLY A 364 7.84 -14.83 -14.13
CA GLY A 364 9.07 -14.53 -13.41
C GLY A 364 10.29 -15.26 -13.95
N ARG A 365 11.44 -15.10 -13.29
CA ARG A 365 12.61 -15.93 -13.58
C ARG A 365 12.35 -17.38 -13.20
N ASN A 366 11.99 -17.59 -11.92
CA ASN A 366 11.44 -18.83 -11.39
C ASN A 366 10.07 -18.56 -10.80
N VAL A 367 9.15 -19.52 -10.87
CA VAL A 367 7.85 -19.47 -10.21
C VAL A 367 7.71 -20.68 -9.30
N ASN A 368 7.60 -20.43 -8.00
CA ASN A 368 7.50 -21.49 -7.00
C ASN A 368 6.15 -21.43 -6.29
N ASN A 369 5.29 -22.43 -6.55
CA ASN A 369 3.98 -22.63 -5.93
C ASN A 369 3.99 -23.84 -4.97
N SER A 370 5.14 -24.17 -4.37
CA SER A 370 5.22 -25.33 -3.46
C SER A 370 4.27 -25.19 -2.27
N ALA A 371 3.44 -26.21 -2.03
CA ALA A 371 2.38 -26.22 -1.04
C ALA A 371 1.41 -25.01 -1.15
N GLY A 372 1.49 -24.25 -2.23
CA GLY A 372 0.65 -23.08 -2.50
C GLY A 372 -0.55 -23.41 -3.38
N SER A 373 -1.42 -22.41 -3.59
CA SER A 373 -2.64 -22.56 -4.38
C SER A 373 -2.80 -21.41 -5.37
N ILE A 374 -2.92 -21.75 -6.65
CA ILE A 374 -3.30 -20.85 -7.74
C ILE A 374 -4.63 -21.36 -8.31
N TYR A 375 -5.68 -20.60 -8.14
CA TYR A 375 -7.03 -21.10 -8.37
C TYR A 375 -7.95 -20.07 -9.05
N ILE A 376 -8.76 -20.53 -10.00
CA ILE A 376 -9.81 -19.76 -10.66
C ILE A 376 -11.08 -20.60 -10.86
N ASN A 377 -12.25 -20.00 -10.63
CA ASN A 377 -13.53 -20.67 -10.86
C ASN A 377 -13.96 -20.63 -12.34
N SER A 378 -13.55 -19.62 -13.10
CA SER A 378 -13.87 -19.48 -14.52
C SER A 378 -12.86 -18.57 -15.19
N GLY A 379 -12.14 -19.11 -16.17
CA GLY A 379 -11.13 -18.39 -16.94
C GLY A 379 -9.80 -19.15 -17.04
N HIS A 380 -8.85 -18.53 -17.73
CA HIS A 380 -7.57 -19.17 -18.03
C HIS A 380 -6.51 -18.78 -16.99
N ILE A 381 -5.62 -19.72 -16.69
CA ILE A 381 -4.39 -19.54 -15.92
C ILE A 381 -3.21 -19.63 -16.88
N SER A 382 -2.32 -18.66 -16.81
CA SER A 382 -1.03 -18.70 -17.51
C SER A 382 0.10 -18.52 -16.52
N VAL A 383 0.97 -19.50 -16.40
CA VAL A 383 2.19 -19.45 -15.59
C VAL A 383 3.39 -19.60 -16.50
N GLY A 384 4.22 -18.58 -16.56
CA GLY A 384 5.46 -18.59 -17.33
C GLY A 384 6.67 -18.35 -16.45
N ALA A 385 7.77 -19.02 -16.77
CA ALA A 385 9.05 -18.73 -16.15
C ALA A 385 10.19 -18.83 -17.16
N VAL A 386 11.25 -18.03 -16.94
CA VAL A 386 12.46 -18.11 -17.76
C VAL A 386 13.17 -19.46 -17.53
N ASP A 387 13.29 -19.85 -16.26
CA ASP A 387 14.06 -21.04 -15.88
C ASP A 387 13.17 -22.17 -15.35
N SER A 388 12.40 -21.96 -14.27
CA SER A 388 11.64 -23.06 -13.67
C SER A 388 10.27 -22.68 -13.12
N ILE A 389 9.32 -23.62 -13.23
CA ILE A 389 8.04 -23.63 -12.50
C ILE A 389 8.07 -24.83 -11.56
N THR A 390 7.89 -24.59 -10.26
CA THR A 390 7.77 -25.63 -9.24
C THR A 390 6.38 -25.57 -8.62
N ASN A 391 5.64 -26.69 -8.71
CA ASN A 391 4.32 -26.88 -8.11
C ASN A 391 4.33 -28.11 -7.17
N ARG A 392 5.45 -28.34 -6.46
CA ARG A 392 5.58 -29.49 -5.55
C ARG A 392 4.58 -29.35 -4.39
N ASP A 393 3.78 -30.39 -4.16
CA ASP A 393 2.71 -30.41 -3.16
C ASP A 393 1.70 -29.24 -3.32
N GLY A 394 1.76 -28.50 -4.43
CA GLY A 394 0.96 -27.34 -4.72
C GLY A 394 -0.25 -27.65 -5.62
N ILE A 395 -1.13 -26.68 -5.78
CA ILE A 395 -2.34 -26.80 -6.59
C ILE A 395 -2.41 -25.65 -7.59
N ILE A 396 -2.52 -25.98 -8.90
CA ILE A 396 -2.89 -25.05 -9.96
C ILE A 396 -4.21 -25.56 -10.55
N LYS A 397 -5.30 -24.80 -10.39
CA LYS A 397 -6.63 -25.31 -10.69
C LYS A 397 -7.51 -24.27 -11.39
N SER A 398 -8.09 -24.66 -12.53
CA SER A 398 -9.10 -23.88 -13.24
C SER A 398 -10.32 -24.76 -13.48
N ILE A 399 -11.48 -24.37 -12.92
CA ILE A 399 -12.74 -25.13 -13.09
C ILE A 399 -13.77 -24.18 -13.66
N ALA A 400 -14.30 -24.48 -14.85
CA ALA A 400 -15.46 -23.81 -15.38
C ALA A 400 -16.51 -24.83 -15.80
N VAL A 401 -17.75 -24.60 -15.42
CA VAL A 401 -18.89 -25.39 -15.92
C VAL A 401 -19.23 -24.96 -17.34
N THR A 402 -19.09 -23.66 -17.61
CA THR A 402 -19.28 -23.06 -18.95
C THR A 402 -18.20 -21.99 -19.18
N GLY A 403 -17.61 -21.96 -20.37
CA GLY A 403 -16.54 -21.01 -20.71
C GLY A 403 -15.14 -21.61 -20.64
N GLY A 404 -14.11 -20.80 -20.89
CA GLY A 404 -12.73 -21.27 -20.92
C GLY A 404 -12.15 -21.52 -19.54
N ALA A 405 -11.40 -22.57 -19.40
CA ALA A 405 -10.70 -22.96 -18.18
C ALA A 405 -9.29 -23.53 -18.47
N ASP A 406 -8.62 -23.04 -19.50
CA ASP A 406 -7.32 -23.60 -19.88
C ASP A 406 -6.24 -23.24 -18.86
N ILE A 407 -5.27 -24.14 -18.72
CA ILE A 407 -4.04 -23.91 -17.98
C ILE A 407 -2.88 -23.98 -18.96
N LYS A 408 -2.07 -22.93 -19.03
CA LYS A 408 -0.83 -22.90 -19.80
C LYS A 408 0.36 -22.71 -18.87
N MET A 409 1.36 -23.59 -19.03
CA MET A 409 2.62 -23.52 -18.29
C MET A 409 3.79 -23.55 -19.28
N LYS A 410 4.74 -22.61 -19.11
CA LYS A 410 5.93 -22.56 -19.98
C LYS A 410 7.18 -22.21 -19.19
N ALA A 411 8.20 -23.10 -19.22
CA ALA A 411 9.51 -22.89 -18.59
C ALA A 411 10.55 -23.86 -19.19
N LYS A 412 11.84 -23.72 -18.85
CA LYS A 412 12.83 -24.78 -19.13
C LYS A 412 12.54 -26.03 -18.30
N LYS A 413 12.20 -25.82 -17.01
CA LYS A 413 11.89 -26.93 -16.09
C LYS A 413 10.52 -26.75 -15.48
N VAL A 414 9.71 -27.81 -15.50
CA VAL A 414 8.42 -27.85 -14.79
C VAL A 414 8.44 -29.05 -13.84
N ASN A 415 8.29 -28.79 -12.55
CA ASN A 415 8.20 -29.81 -11.51
C ASN A 415 6.82 -29.75 -10.84
N ASN A 416 6.04 -30.83 -11.03
CA ASN A 416 4.74 -31.06 -10.42
C ASN A 416 4.75 -32.29 -9.49
N ASP A 417 5.89 -32.64 -8.88
CA ASP A 417 5.98 -33.78 -7.99
C ASP A 417 5.03 -33.64 -6.81
N ASN A 418 4.19 -34.64 -6.54
CA ASN A 418 3.09 -34.62 -5.58
C ASN A 418 2.06 -33.49 -5.80
N GLY A 419 2.21 -32.66 -6.84
CA GLY A 419 1.36 -31.49 -7.09
C GLY A 419 0.15 -31.83 -7.97
N TYR A 420 -0.77 -30.87 -8.06
CA TYR A 420 -1.98 -30.98 -8.85
C TYR A 420 -2.07 -29.86 -9.86
N VAL A 421 -2.19 -30.21 -11.15
CA VAL A 421 -2.57 -29.31 -12.24
C VAL A 421 -3.88 -29.84 -12.83
N ILE A 422 -4.97 -29.15 -12.53
CA ILE A 422 -6.33 -29.68 -12.81
C ILE A 422 -7.17 -28.63 -13.52
N THR A 423 -7.81 -29.03 -14.62
CA THR A 423 -8.79 -28.18 -15.30
C THR A 423 -9.97 -29.00 -15.86
N THR A 424 -11.04 -28.31 -16.22
CA THR A 424 -12.14 -28.87 -17.01
C THR A 424 -11.92 -28.76 -18.52
N GLN A 425 -10.95 -27.93 -18.96
CA GLN A 425 -10.63 -27.68 -20.36
C GLN A 425 -9.17 -28.10 -20.67
N ASN A 426 -8.46 -27.38 -21.52
CA ASN A 426 -7.14 -27.77 -21.98
C ASN A 426 -6.03 -27.50 -20.97
N ILE A 427 -5.05 -28.39 -20.93
CA ILE A 427 -3.75 -28.15 -20.30
C ILE A 427 -2.70 -28.15 -21.40
N GLU A 428 -1.86 -27.13 -21.45
CA GLU A 428 -0.71 -27.04 -22.31
C GLU A 428 0.54 -26.82 -21.46
N ILE A 429 1.51 -27.72 -21.53
CA ILE A 429 2.80 -27.60 -20.81
C ILE A 429 3.93 -27.65 -21.83
N ASP A 430 4.70 -26.56 -21.89
CA ASP A 430 5.89 -26.45 -22.75
C ASP A 430 7.13 -26.35 -21.84
N ALA A 431 7.89 -27.43 -21.73
CA ALA A 431 9.08 -27.54 -20.91
C ALA A 431 10.24 -28.24 -21.66
N THR A 432 11.47 -28.07 -21.22
CA THR A 432 12.57 -28.97 -21.59
C THR A 432 12.52 -30.22 -20.70
N ASP A 433 12.47 -30.00 -19.39
CA ASP A 433 12.38 -31.07 -18.40
C ASP A 433 11.03 -30.99 -17.67
N LEU A 434 10.24 -32.05 -17.71
CA LEU A 434 8.95 -32.17 -17.02
C LEU A 434 9.04 -33.32 -16.00
N ALA A 435 8.78 -32.99 -14.72
CA ALA A 435 8.63 -33.96 -13.64
C ALA A 435 7.21 -33.93 -13.09
N ASN A 436 6.59 -35.12 -12.95
CA ASN A 436 5.25 -35.30 -12.38
C ASN A 436 5.20 -36.56 -11.50
N ASN A 437 6.27 -36.84 -10.75
CA ASN A 437 6.33 -38.03 -9.89
C ASN A 437 5.28 -37.93 -8.78
N ARG A 438 4.38 -38.92 -8.71
CA ARG A 438 3.21 -38.95 -7.81
C ARG A 438 2.29 -37.72 -7.93
N GLY A 439 2.51 -36.87 -8.94
CA GLY A 439 1.70 -35.69 -9.24
C GLY A 439 0.51 -36.03 -10.14
N LYS A 440 -0.41 -35.09 -10.31
CA LYS A 440 -1.57 -35.22 -11.18
C LYS A 440 -1.65 -34.04 -12.16
N ILE A 441 -1.69 -34.33 -13.45
CA ILE A 441 -1.98 -33.41 -14.54
C ILE A 441 -3.25 -33.92 -15.22
N VAL A 442 -4.39 -33.25 -14.96
CA VAL A 442 -5.72 -33.78 -15.34
C VAL A 442 -6.57 -32.71 -16.01
N SER A 443 -6.96 -32.98 -17.24
CA SER A 443 -8.03 -32.30 -17.95
C SER A 443 -9.29 -33.20 -17.89
N ALA A 444 -10.38 -32.69 -17.30
CA ALA A 444 -11.57 -33.52 -17.09
C ALA A 444 -12.33 -33.82 -18.40
N PHE A 445 -12.43 -32.85 -19.33
CA PHE A 445 -13.28 -32.96 -20.51
C PHE A 445 -12.58 -32.60 -21.85
N SER A 446 -11.27 -32.35 -21.83
CA SER A 446 -10.55 -31.88 -23.00
C SER A 446 -9.16 -32.50 -23.08
N HIS A 447 -8.18 -31.81 -23.67
CA HIS A 447 -6.87 -32.32 -24.02
C HIS A 447 -5.82 -31.94 -22.96
N VAL A 448 -4.77 -32.79 -22.89
CA VAL A 448 -3.50 -32.47 -22.24
C VAL A 448 -2.42 -32.51 -23.30
N ASP A 449 -1.85 -31.36 -23.63
CA ASP A 449 -0.79 -31.20 -24.62
C ASP A 449 0.55 -30.97 -23.94
N LEU A 450 1.49 -31.89 -24.08
CA LEU A 450 2.81 -31.86 -23.44
C LEU A 450 3.92 -31.76 -24.49
N HIS A 451 4.74 -30.73 -24.39
CA HIS A 451 5.94 -30.54 -25.21
C HIS A 451 7.17 -30.56 -24.31
N TYR A 452 7.98 -31.58 -24.38
CA TYR A 452 9.14 -31.80 -23.51
C TYR A 452 10.31 -32.47 -24.21
N LYS A 453 11.50 -32.44 -23.58
CA LYS A 453 12.68 -33.25 -23.96
C LYS A 453 12.84 -34.46 -23.03
N THR A 454 12.65 -34.23 -21.72
CA THR A 454 12.68 -35.30 -20.71
C THR A 454 11.38 -35.30 -19.92
N LEU A 455 10.85 -36.48 -19.58
CA LEU A 455 9.68 -36.69 -18.74
C LEU A 455 10.00 -37.69 -17.64
N SER A 456 9.74 -37.32 -16.38
CA SER A 456 9.75 -38.21 -15.23
C SER A 456 8.34 -38.23 -14.62
N THR A 457 7.71 -39.42 -14.53
CA THR A 457 6.32 -39.55 -14.04
C THR A 457 6.13 -40.84 -13.26
N GLU A 458 7.04 -41.16 -12.32
CA GLU A 458 6.93 -42.32 -11.44
C GLU A 458 5.66 -42.16 -10.55
N ASP A 459 4.75 -43.12 -10.62
CA ASP A 459 3.45 -43.10 -9.95
C ASP A 459 2.61 -41.84 -10.19
N GLY A 460 2.94 -41.07 -11.22
CA GLY A 460 2.22 -39.86 -11.59
C GLY A 460 1.06 -40.16 -12.55
N ILE A 461 0.01 -39.31 -12.48
CA ILE A 461 -1.15 -39.39 -13.36
C ILE A 461 -1.13 -38.23 -14.35
N ILE A 462 -1.24 -38.58 -15.65
CA ILE A 462 -1.48 -37.63 -16.75
C ILE A 462 -2.75 -38.12 -17.46
N HIS A 463 -3.81 -37.32 -17.44
CA HIS A 463 -5.11 -37.72 -17.98
C HIS A 463 -5.75 -36.58 -18.76
N GLY A 464 -6.14 -36.82 -19.99
CA GLY A 464 -7.00 -35.96 -20.80
C GLY A 464 -8.34 -36.63 -21.02
N GLY A 465 -9.45 -35.95 -20.75
CA GLY A 465 -10.80 -36.50 -20.96
C GLY A 465 -11.08 -36.88 -22.43
N ILE A 466 -10.42 -36.24 -23.37
CA ILE A 466 -10.43 -36.59 -24.81
C ILE A 466 -9.13 -37.29 -25.20
N GLU A 467 -8.00 -36.63 -24.99
CA GLU A 467 -6.71 -37.10 -25.47
C GLU A 467 -5.55 -36.54 -24.64
N VAL A 468 -4.46 -37.30 -24.56
CA VAL A 468 -3.15 -36.82 -24.10
C VAL A 468 -2.21 -36.84 -25.31
N LYS A 469 -1.75 -35.65 -25.74
CA LYS A 469 -0.71 -35.51 -26.78
C LYS A 469 0.62 -35.25 -26.11
N SER A 470 1.63 -35.97 -26.55
CA SER A 470 3.00 -35.74 -26.09
C SER A 470 3.95 -35.63 -27.29
N GLU A 471 4.68 -34.54 -27.36
CA GLU A 471 5.67 -34.28 -28.35
C GLU A 471 7.04 -34.12 -27.71
N VAL A 472 7.99 -34.98 -28.13
CA VAL A 472 9.37 -34.90 -27.65
C VAL A 472 10.11 -33.89 -28.51
N LYS A 473 10.59 -32.81 -27.88
CA LYS A 473 11.40 -31.79 -28.56
C LYS A 473 12.76 -32.35 -28.98
N PRO A 474 13.29 -31.91 -30.11
CA PRO A 474 14.63 -32.31 -30.58
C PRO A 474 15.76 -31.84 -29.67
#